data_fde7a344ea490fa1b6d409290ecd25d8
#
_entry.id   fde7a344ea490fa1b6d409290ecd25d8
#
_cell.length_a   1.000
_cell.length_b   1.000
_cell.length_c   1.000
_cell.angle_alpha   90.00
_cell.angle_beta   90.00
_cell.angle_gamma   90.00
#
_symmetry.space_group_name_H-M   'P 1'
#
loop_
_entity.id
_entity.type
_entity.pdbx_description
1 polymer ?
#
loop_
_entity_poly.entity_id
_entity_poly.type
_entity_poly.pdbx_seq_one_letter_code
_entity_poly.pdbx_strand_id
1 'polypeptide(L)'
;MIGARAAGEMVNQLTALLARRISGEAASEPATYLGIAGVQRWRELRAADAHGQTELGKKLQQIAEEGAEFGIHLLVWSDTLAALERAFKRGILNAFDLRVALRLSESDSNNLLGTPLAARMDDNRALFRHEDWESGRIEKFKPYAIPDAEVLEALLSRLRKG
;
A
#
# COMPACT_ATOMS: atom_id res chain seq x y z
N MET A 1 -16.58 -2.33 -5.22
CA MET A 1 -16.04 -1.47 -4.13
C MET A 1 -16.63 -1.96 -2.82
N ILE A 2 -15.79 -2.34 -1.88
CA ILE A 2 -16.20 -2.83 -0.57
C ILE A 2 -16.59 -1.62 0.29
N GLY A 3 -17.75 -1.67 0.98
CA GLY A 3 -18.19 -0.59 1.86
C GLY A 3 -17.28 -0.46 3.10
N ALA A 4 -17.24 0.71 3.73
CA ALA A 4 -16.36 1.03 4.85
C ALA A 4 -16.41 0.01 6.00
N ARG A 5 -17.60 -0.48 6.35
CA ARG A 5 -17.79 -1.50 7.41
C ARG A 5 -17.09 -2.82 7.06
N ALA A 6 -17.21 -3.27 5.82
CA ALA A 6 -16.55 -4.49 5.35
C ALA A 6 -15.02 -4.32 5.29
N ALA A 7 -14.53 -3.10 5.04
CA ALA A 7 -13.11 -2.81 5.06
C ALA A 7 -12.49 -2.97 6.46
N GLY A 8 -13.17 -2.51 7.51
CA GLY A 8 -12.75 -2.73 8.90
C GLY A 8 -12.72 -4.22 9.28
N GLU A 9 -13.72 -4.97 8.83
CA GLU A 9 -13.78 -6.42 9.03
C GLU A 9 -12.61 -7.14 8.34
N MET A 10 -12.26 -6.75 7.11
CA MET A 10 -11.10 -7.30 6.39
C MET A 10 -9.79 -7.06 7.14
N VAL A 11 -9.55 -5.86 7.64
CA VAL A 11 -8.33 -5.56 8.41
C VAL A 11 -8.29 -6.37 9.70
N ASN A 12 -9.43 -6.56 10.39
CA ASN A 12 -9.50 -7.43 11.56
C ASN A 12 -9.16 -8.89 11.22
N GLN A 13 -9.68 -9.42 10.11
CA GLN A 13 -9.36 -10.75 9.63
C GLN A 13 -7.87 -10.92 9.29
N LEU A 14 -7.27 -9.91 8.63
CA LEU A 14 -5.84 -9.94 8.32
C LEU A 14 -4.97 -9.83 9.57
N THR A 15 -5.36 -9.03 10.56
CA THR A 15 -4.65 -8.98 11.84
C THR A 15 -4.72 -10.32 12.58
N ALA A 16 -5.87 -10.98 12.56
CA ALA A 16 -6.01 -12.30 13.14
C ALA A 16 -5.19 -13.37 12.38
N LEU A 17 -5.15 -13.27 11.04
CA LEU A 17 -4.31 -14.14 10.21
C LEU A 17 -2.82 -13.91 10.50
N LEU A 18 -2.38 -12.66 10.66
CA LEU A 18 -1.01 -12.33 11.03
C LEU A 18 -0.63 -12.97 12.35
N ALA A 19 -1.48 -12.85 13.38
CA ALA A 19 -1.24 -13.48 14.68
C ALA A 19 -1.10 -15.00 14.58
N ARG A 20 -1.96 -15.67 13.78
CA ARG A 20 -1.87 -17.11 13.52
C ARG A 20 -0.60 -17.51 12.77
N ARG A 21 -0.13 -16.69 11.85
CA ARG A 21 1.13 -16.96 11.13
C ARG A 21 2.34 -16.77 12.02
N ILE A 22 2.34 -15.75 12.87
CA ILE A 22 3.38 -15.53 13.89
C ILE A 22 3.46 -16.73 14.85
N SER A 23 2.32 -17.29 15.28
CA SER A 23 2.30 -18.49 16.14
C SER A 23 2.66 -19.80 15.41
N GLY A 24 2.80 -19.78 14.09
CA GLY A 24 3.10 -20.95 13.25
C GLY A 24 1.86 -21.74 12.82
N GLU A 25 0.65 -21.43 13.29
CA GLU A 25 -0.58 -22.17 12.97
C GLU A 25 -0.98 -22.09 11.49
N ALA A 26 -0.59 -21.02 10.79
CA ALA A 26 -0.95 -20.77 9.40
C ALA A 26 0.28 -20.52 8.50
N ALA A 27 1.44 -21.04 8.87
CA ALA A 27 2.71 -20.79 8.15
C ALA A 27 2.71 -21.33 6.71
N SER A 28 1.91 -22.34 6.40
CA SER A 28 1.82 -22.96 5.06
C SER A 28 0.74 -22.34 4.17
N GLU A 29 -0.04 -21.38 4.66
CA GLU A 29 -1.08 -20.72 3.87
C GLU A 29 -0.45 -19.82 2.77
N PRO A 30 -1.08 -19.71 1.58
CA PRO A 30 -0.58 -18.87 0.49
C PRO A 30 -0.44 -17.40 0.90
N ALA A 31 0.46 -16.67 0.22
CA ALA A 31 0.61 -15.23 0.42
C ALA A 31 -0.73 -14.49 0.23
N THR A 32 -0.97 -13.52 1.09
CA THR A 32 -2.21 -12.73 1.10
C THR A 32 -1.90 -11.29 0.76
N TYR A 33 -2.67 -10.70 -0.16
CA TYR A 33 -2.49 -9.32 -0.60
C TYR A 33 -3.73 -8.48 -0.28
N LEU A 34 -3.54 -7.33 0.35
CA LEU A 34 -4.59 -6.32 0.53
C LEU A 34 -4.28 -5.07 -0.29
N GLY A 35 -5.14 -4.78 -1.28
CA GLY A 35 -5.10 -3.54 -2.05
C GLY A 35 -5.98 -2.46 -1.42
N ILE A 36 -5.40 -1.31 -1.09
CA ILE A 36 -6.11 -0.13 -0.58
C ILE A 36 -6.02 0.98 -1.62
N ALA A 37 -7.12 1.22 -2.33
CA ALA A 37 -7.21 2.29 -3.32
C ALA A 37 -7.80 3.56 -2.70
N GLY A 38 -7.00 4.62 -2.65
CA GLY A 38 -7.45 5.91 -2.16
C GLY A 38 -7.62 5.95 -0.64
N VAL A 39 -6.55 5.71 0.10
CA VAL A 39 -6.52 5.73 1.57
C VAL A 39 -7.11 7.01 2.17
N GLN A 40 -6.98 8.14 1.48
CA GLN A 40 -7.55 9.43 1.87
C GLN A 40 -9.09 9.43 1.91
N ARG A 41 -9.75 8.49 1.26
CA ARG A 41 -11.22 8.36 1.23
C ARG A 41 -11.76 7.50 2.36
N TRP A 42 -10.90 6.83 3.09
CA TRP A 42 -11.29 5.92 4.15
C TRP A 42 -11.54 6.69 5.46
N ARG A 43 -12.79 6.91 5.79
CA ARG A 43 -13.22 7.77 6.90
C ARG A 43 -12.76 7.25 8.26
N GLU A 44 -12.77 5.93 8.45
CA GLU A 44 -12.38 5.28 9.70
C GLU A 44 -10.91 5.47 10.06
N LEU A 45 -10.08 5.86 9.08
CA LEU A 45 -8.68 6.21 9.29
C LEU A 45 -8.48 7.68 9.66
N ARG A 46 -9.54 8.51 9.61
CA ARG A 46 -9.46 9.95 9.88
C ARG A 46 -9.80 10.34 11.32
N ALA A 47 -10.57 9.51 12.03
CA ALA A 47 -10.96 9.78 13.40
C ALA A 47 -9.78 9.43 14.31
N ALA A 48 -8.94 10.41 14.60
CA ALA A 48 -7.76 10.24 15.42
C ALA A 48 -8.11 10.16 16.92
N ASP A 49 -7.44 9.28 17.63
CA ASP A 49 -7.32 9.34 19.08
C ASP A 49 -6.37 10.49 19.50
N ALA A 50 -6.11 10.64 20.78
CA ALA A 50 -5.18 11.66 21.31
C ALA A 50 -3.75 11.53 20.72
N HIS A 51 -3.40 10.41 20.10
CA HIS A 51 -2.11 10.12 19.49
C HIS A 51 -2.13 10.26 17.94
N GLY A 52 -3.25 10.69 17.37
CA GLY A 52 -3.38 10.96 15.94
C GLY A 52 -3.58 9.74 15.05
N GLN A 53 -3.89 8.56 15.63
CA GLN A 53 -4.12 7.33 14.89
C GLN A 53 -5.35 6.59 15.40
N THR A 54 -6.13 5.99 14.49
CA THR A 54 -7.28 5.14 14.85
C THR A 54 -6.84 3.72 15.19
N GLU A 55 -7.69 2.95 15.86
CA GLU A 55 -7.44 1.52 16.10
C GLU A 55 -7.28 0.73 14.79
N LEU A 56 -8.03 1.09 13.77
CA LEU A 56 -7.87 0.51 12.42
C LEU A 56 -6.52 0.89 11.81
N GLY A 57 -6.08 2.13 11.99
CA GLY A 57 -4.77 2.62 11.56
C GLY A 57 -3.62 1.87 12.24
N LYS A 58 -3.74 1.59 13.55
CA LYS A 58 -2.73 0.79 14.30
C LYS A 58 -2.62 -0.63 13.75
N LYS A 59 -3.74 -1.27 13.44
CA LYS A 59 -3.76 -2.62 12.84
C LYS A 59 -3.14 -2.64 11.44
N LEU A 60 -3.48 -1.67 10.60
CA LEU A 60 -2.86 -1.53 9.29
C LEU A 60 -1.36 -1.24 9.38
N GLN A 61 -0.95 -0.43 10.35
CA GLN A 61 0.45 -0.17 10.65
C GLN A 61 1.19 -1.45 10.98
N GLN A 62 0.65 -2.27 11.90
CA GLN A 62 1.24 -3.55 12.27
C GLN A 62 1.36 -4.48 11.05
N ILE A 63 0.30 -4.59 10.24
CA ILE A 63 0.34 -5.40 9.01
C ILE A 63 1.41 -4.88 8.04
N ALA A 64 1.58 -3.56 7.91
CA ALA A 64 2.61 -2.98 7.05
C ALA A 64 4.03 -3.27 7.54
N GLU A 65 4.26 -3.20 8.86
CA GLU A 65 5.58 -3.38 9.47
C GLU A 65 6.00 -4.86 9.58
N GLU A 66 5.06 -5.76 9.87
CA GLU A 66 5.35 -7.16 10.19
C GLU A 66 4.83 -8.13 9.11
N GLY A 67 3.80 -7.74 8.37
CA GLY A 67 3.04 -8.66 7.51
C GLY A 67 3.87 -9.32 6.41
N ALA A 68 4.80 -8.59 5.80
CA ALA A 68 5.59 -9.08 4.67
C ALA A 68 6.43 -10.32 5.04
N GLU A 69 7.01 -10.36 6.23
CA GLU A 69 7.77 -11.49 6.76
C GLU A 69 6.89 -12.75 6.89
N PHE A 70 5.61 -12.55 7.15
CA PHE A 70 4.61 -13.62 7.29
C PHE A 70 3.72 -13.80 6.06
N GLY A 71 4.16 -13.29 4.90
CA GLY A 71 3.45 -13.45 3.61
C GLY A 71 2.13 -12.68 3.53
N ILE A 72 1.97 -11.58 4.28
CA ILE A 72 0.84 -10.65 4.16
C ILE A 72 1.35 -9.31 3.63
N HIS A 73 0.90 -8.93 2.44
CA HIS A 73 1.41 -7.76 1.72
C HIS A 73 0.34 -6.69 1.55
N LEU A 74 0.71 -5.43 1.78
CA LEU A 74 -0.13 -4.27 1.51
C LEU A 74 0.28 -3.58 0.22
N LEU A 75 -0.72 -3.27 -0.63
CA LEU A 75 -0.59 -2.36 -1.76
C LEU A 75 -1.42 -1.13 -1.46
N VAL A 76 -0.79 0.02 -1.24
CA VAL A 76 -1.49 1.23 -0.82
C VAL A 76 -1.37 2.31 -1.89
N TRP A 77 -2.51 2.81 -2.34
CA TRP A 77 -2.60 3.98 -3.20
C TRP A 77 -3.06 5.19 -2.40
N SER A 78 -2.33 6.29 -2.50
CA SER A 78 -2.68 7.57 -1.90
C SER A 78 -2.43 8.72 -2.89
N ASP A 79 -3.28 9.75 -2.84
CA ASP A 79 -3.13 10.94 -3.69
C ASP A 79 -1.98 11.84 -3.18
N THR A 80 -1.69 11.82 -1.88
CA THR A 80 -0.64 12.62 -1.25
C THR A 80 0.06 11.85 -0.14
N LEU A 81 1.31 12.19 0.12
CA LEU A 81 2.07 11.60 1.21
C LEU A 81 1.44 11.95 2.58
N ALA A 82 0.95 13.18 2.75
CA ALA A 82 0.27 13.61 3.97
C ALA A 82 -1.00 12.80 4.26
N ALA A 83 -1.71 12.32 3.24
CA ALA A 83 -2.87 11.45 3.44
C ALA A 83 -2.46 10.04 3.91
N LEU A 84 -1.35 9.54 3.38
CA LEU A 84 -0.76 8.27 3.83
C LEU A 84 -0.31 8.35 5.29
N GLU A 85 0.44 9.38 5.66
CA GLU A 85 0.93 9.59 7.04
C GLU A 85 -0.19 9.82 8.07
N ARG A 86 -1.33 10.35 7.65
CA ARG A 86 -2.51 10.46 8.53
C ARG A 86 -3.21 9.13 8.76
N ALA A 87 -3.20 8.26 7.76
CA ALA A 87 -3.85 6.96 7.86
C ALA A 87 -3.03 5.96 8.70
N PHE A 88 -1.74 6.02 8.53
CA PHE A 88 -0.77 5.18 9.23
C PHE A 88 -0.09 6.00 10.34
N LYS A 89 1.17 6.17 10.28
CA LYS A 89 1.98 6.92 11.24
C LYS A 89 3.11 7.59 10.49
N ARG A 90 3.64 8.66 11.00
CA ARG A 90 4.85 9.26 10.45
C ARG A 90 5.98 8.21 10.42
N GLY A 91 6.68 8.10 9.31
CA GLY A 91 7.73 7.09 9.11
C GLY A 91 7.25 5.77 8.50
N ILE A 92 5.96 5.63 8.18
CA ILE A 92 5.40 4.40 7.56
C ILE A 92 6.10 4.03 6.25
N LEU A 93 6.70 4.98 5.55
CA LEU A 93 7.41 4.71 4.31
C LEU A 93 8.53 3.67 4.47
N ASN A 94 9.10 3.55 5.66
CA ASN A 94 10.15 2.56 5.94
C ASN A 94 9.61 1.11 5.94
N ALA A 95 8.30 0.93 6.03
CA ALA A 95 7.66 -0.39 5.92
C ALA A 95 7.32 -0.77 4.46
N PHE A 96 7.63 0.10 3.48
CA PHE A 96 7.37 -0.15 2.08
C PHE A 96 8.66 -0.15 1.28
N ASP A 97 9.14 -1.33 0.90
CA ASP A 97 10.35 -1.50 0.08
C ASP A 97 10.12 -1.02 -1.36
N LEU A 98 8.91 -1.21 -1.88
CA LEU A 98 8.52 -0.84 -3.24
C LEU A 98 7.73 0.46 -3.22
N ARG A 99 8.23 1.48 -3.90
CA ARG A 99 7.60 2.80 -3.99
C ARG A 99 7.42 3.22 -5.43
N VAL A 100 6.21 3.63 -5.76
CA VAL A 100 5.86 4.14 -7.09
C VAL A 100 5.31 5.55 -6.95
N ALA A 101 5.85 6.48 -7.71
CA ALA A 101 5.36 7.84 -7.80
C ALA A 101 4.92 8.18 -9.22
N LEU A 102 3.71 8.66 -9.35
CA LEU A 102 3.28 9.49 -10.47
C LEU A 102 3.76 10.92 -10.21
N ARG A 103 3.20 11.91 -10.93
CA ARG A 103 3.54 13.32 -10.70
C ARG A 103 3.16 13.73 -9.28
N LEU A 104 4.13 14.26 -8.53
CA LEU A 104 4.00 14.72 -7.15
C LEU A 104 4.53 16.16 -7.00
N SER A 105 4.31 16.77 -5.84
CA SER A 105 5.06 17.97 -5.44
C SER A 105 6.55 17.64 -5.28
N GLU A 106 7.42 18.64 -5.38
CA GLU A 106 8.86 18.46 -5.17
C GLU A 106 9.18 17.92 -3.77
N SER A 107 8.47 18.43 -2.75
CA SER A 107 8.60 17.99 -1.36
C SER A 107 8.18 16.53 -1.20
N ASP A 108 7.00 16.12 -1.71
CA ASP A 108 6.52 14.75 -1.61
C ASP A 108 7.40 13.78 -2.40
N SER A 109 7.91 14.21 -3.56
CA SER A 109 8.84 13.42 -4.35
C SER A 109 10.15 13.14 -3.60
N ASN A 110 10.72 14.17 -2.96
CA ASN A 110 11.91 14.01 -2.12
C ASN A 110 11.65 13.07 -0.93
N ASN A 111 10.52 13.23 -0.26
CA ASN A 111 10.18 12.40 0.91
C ASN A 111 9.91 10.95 0.52
N LEU A 112 9.26 10.69 -0.63
CA LEU A 112 8.90 9.34 -1.07
C LEU A 112 10.07 8.61 -1.73
N LEU A 113 10.83 9.29 -2.60
CA LEU A 113 11.82 8.67 -3.47
C LEU A 113 13.26 9.12 -3.17
N GLY A 114 13.47 10.13 -2.32
CA GLY A 114 14.80 10.73 -2.08
C GLY A 114 15.28 11.64 -3.21
N THR A 115 14.39 12.05 -4.13
CA THR A 115 14.72 12.90 -5.29
C THR A 115 13.51 13.73 -5.72
N PRO A 116 13.69 14.94 -6.27
CA PRO A 116 12.59 15.77 -6.78
C PRO A 116 12.08 15.35 -8.17
N LEU A 117 12.56 14.24 -8.74
CA LEU A 117 12.29 13.88 -10.13
C LEU A 117 10.80 13.69 -10.44
N ALA A 118 9.97 13.22 -9.49
CA ALA A 118 8.55 13.04 -9.74
C ALA A 118 7.80 14.36 -9.96
N ALA A 119 8.32 15.48 -9.50
CA ALA A 119 7.72 16.79 -9.74
C ALA A 119 7.80 17.23 -11.22
N ARG A 120 8.74 16.68 -11.97
CA ARG A 120 9.00 16.99 -13.38
C ARG A 120 8.52 15.90 -14.33
N MET A 121 7.71 14.96 -13.82
CA MET A 121 7.20 13.86 -14.63
C MET A 121 6.09 14.34 -15.56
N ASP A 122 6.14 13.84 -16.79
CA ASP A 122 5.06 13.96 -17.75
C ASP A 122 3.86 13.10 -17.33
N ASP A 123 2.69 13.42 -17.85
CA ASP A 123 1.51 12.57 -17.72
C ASP A 123 1.79 11.17 -18.27
N ASN A 124 1.17 10.16 -17.68
CA ASN A 124 1.36 8.75 -18.02
C ASN A 124 2.80 8.22 -17.87
N ARG A 125 3.58 8.81 -16.99
CA ARG A 125 4.88 8.29 -16.56
C ARG A 125 4.88 8.10 -15.04
N ALA A 126 5.65 7.11 -14.61
CA ALA A 126 5.86 6.82 -13.19
C ALA A 126 7.34 6.57 -12.93
N LEU A 127 7.74 6.82 -11.69
CA LEU A 127 9.04 6.46 -11.15
C LEU A 127 8.84 5.29 -10.19
N PHE A 128 9.76 4.37 -10.22
CA PHE A 128 9.81 3.21 -9.34
C PHE A 128 11.13 3.18 -8.59
N ARG A 129 11.06 2.96 -7.30
CA ARG A 129 12.20 2.74 -6.40
C ARG A 129 11.97 1.45 -5.60
N HIS A 130 13.03 0.67 -5.47
CA HIS A 130 13.12 -0.44 -4.53
C HIS A 130 14.15 -0.10 -3.46
N GLU A 131 13.87 -0.40 -2.19
CA GLU A 131 14.76 -0.02 -1.09
C GLU A 131 16.12 -0.73 -1.16
N ASP A 132 16.15 -2.00 -1.59
CA ASP A 132 17.39 -2.78 -1.75
C ASP A 132 18.27 -2.33 -2.93
N TRP A 133 17.79 -1.41 -3.76
CA TRP A 133 18.63 -0.90 -4.83
C TRP A 133 19.67 0.07 -4.30
N GLU A 134 20.79 0.13 -5.03
CA GLU A 134 21.81 1.13 -4.74
C GLU A 134 21.22 2.53 -4.58
N SER A 135 21.76 3.31 -3.64
CA SER A 135 21.28 4.64 -3.34
C SER A 135 21.20 5.50 -4.61
N GLY A 136 20.02 6.06 -4.85
CA GLY A 136 19.75 6.92 -6.00
C GLY A 136 19.27 6.21 -7.27
N ARG A 137 19.24 4.88 -7.30
CA ARG A 137 18.65 4.16 -8.44
C ARG A 137 17.14 4.33 -8.47
N ILE A 138 16.65 4.87 -9.57
CA ILE A 138 15.22 5.03 -9.85
C ILE A 138 14.97 4.62 -11.29
N GLU A 139 13.91 3.86 -11.51
CA GLU A 139 13.47 3.48 -12.84
C GLU A 139 12.25 4.29 -13.26
N LYS A 140 12.28 4.79 -14.51
CA LYS A 140 11.16 5.47 -15.14
C LYS A 140 10.43 4.48 -16.04
N PHE A 141 9.11 4.39 -15.88
CA PHE A 141 8.29 3.53 -16.72
C PHE A 141 6.99 4.20 -17.15
N LYS A 142 6.32 3.59 -18.11
CA LYS A 142 4.97 3.98 -18.53
C LYS A 142 4.00 2.97 -17.91
N PRO A 143 3.10 3.41 -17.02
CA PRO A 143 2.05 2.52 -16.51
C PRO A 143 1.18 1.99 -17.66
N TYR A 144 0.68 0.78 -17.51
CA TYR A 144 -0.30 0.23 -18.44
C TYR A 144 -1.61 1.05 -18.37
N ALA A 145 -2.30 1.12 -19.49
CA ALA A 145 -3.67 1.62 -19.50
C ALA A 145 -4.57 0.67 -18.67
N ILE A 146 -5.66 1.20 -18.17
CA ILE A 146 -6.69 0.36 -17.53
C ILE A 146 -7.18 -0.63 -18.61
N PRO A 147 -7.09 -1.94 -18.37
CA PRO A 147 -7.56 -2.93 -19.32
C PRO A 147 -9.08 -2.80 -19.49
N ASP A 148 -9.58 -3.15 -20.68
CA ASP A 148 -11.02 -3.28 -20.88
C ASP A 148 -11.61 -4.41 -20.01
N ALA A 149 -12.94 -4.47 -19.92
CA ALA A 149 -13.63 -5.41 -19.05
C ALA A 149 -13.32 -6.87 -19.38
N GLU A 150 -13.17 -7.20 -20.66
CA GLU A 150 -12.88 -8.58 -21.11
C GLU A 150 -11.49 -9.04 -20.65
N VAL A 151 -10.48 -8.19 -20.84
CA VAL A 151 -9.11 -8.49 -20.40
C VAL A 151 -9.05 -8.59 -18.87
N LEU A 152 -9.75 -7.71 -18.17
CA LEU A 152 -9.81 -7.75 -16.71
C LEU A 152 -10.47 -9.05 -16.21
N GLU A 153 -11.60 -9.46 -16.78
CA GLU A 153 -12.26 -10.71 -16.42
C GLU A 153 -11.40 -11.95 -16.73
N ALA A 154 -10.71 -11.95 -17.86
CA ALA A 154 -9.78 -13.01 -18.21
C ALA A 154 -8.63 -13.13 -17.19
N LEU A 155 -8.05 -12.01 -16.78
CA LEU A 155 -7.01 -11.97 -15.74
C LEU A 155 -7.53 -12.46 -14.39
N LEU A 156 -8.70 -11.98 -13.95
CA LEU A 156 -9.33 -12.41 -12.69
C LEU A 156 -9.68 -13.90 -12.71
N SER A 157 -10.13 -14.42 -13.83
CA SER A 157 -10.43 -15.86 -14.00
C SER A 157 -9.17 -16.73 -13.88
N ARG A 158 -8.03 -16.25 -14.35
CA ARG A 158 -6.74 -16.94 -14.21
C ARG A 158 -6.26 -16.95 -12.77
N LEU A 159 -6.40 -15.83 -12.06
CA LEU A 159 -6.03 -15.71 -10.64
C LEU A 159 -6.90 -16.57 -9.71
N ARG A 160 -8.15 -16.86 -10.09
CA ARG A 160 -9.05 -17.73 -9.31
C ARG A 160 -8.79 -19.22 -9.49
N LYS A 161 -8.04 -19.60 -10.52
CA LYS A 161 -7.75 -21.00 -10.87
C LYS A 161 -6.37 -21.48 -10.39
N GLY A 162 -5.53 -20.57 -9.94
CA GLY A 162 -4.22 -20.85 -9.34
C GLY A 162 -4.31 -20.81 -7.84
#